data_a4c970b9ae565cf3091d1ca6e90e26fe
#
_entry.id   a4c970b9ae565cf3091d1ca6e90e26fe
#
_cell.length_a   1.000
_cell.length_b   1.000
_cell.length_c   1.000
_cell.angle_alpha   90.00
_cell.angle_beta   90.00
_cell.angle_gamma   90.00
#
_symmetry.space_group_name_H-M   'P 1'
#
loop_
_entity.id
_entity.type
_entity.pdbx_description
1 polymer ?
#
loop_
_entity_poly.entity_id
_entity_poly.type
_entity_poly.pdbx_seq_one_letter_code
_entity_poly.pdbx_strand_id
1 'polypeptide(L)'
;IAECLADRARWAMGRFADAHGPTTLVIAGGVAANKAIFTRLETEAGKAGFALSVPPAWLCTDNAAMIAWAALERKNRPDDLDFAPRPRWPLDPDAAPPPGRGVRA
;
A
#
# COMPACT_ATOMS: atom_id res chain seq x y z
N ILE A 1 -8.42 -6.53 -13.19
CA ILE A 1 -7.56 -6.07 -12.06
C ILE A 1 -8.09 -4.74 -11.52
N ALA A 2 -8.27 -3.68 -12.32
CA ALA A 2 -8.73 -2.37 -11.86
C ALA A 2 -10.07 -2.44 -11.10
N GLU A 3 -11.06 -3.16 -11.61
CA GLU A 3 -12.35 -3.34 -10.95
C GLU A 3 -12.25 -4.05 -9.60
N CYS A 4 -11.38 -5.06 -9.50
CA CYS A 4 -11.16 -5.76 -8.24
C CYS A 4 -10.55 -4.84 -7.17
N LEU A 5 -9.57 -4.00 -7.56
CA LEU A 5 -8.97 -3.01 -6.66
C LEU A 5 -9.98 -1.94 -6.26
N ALA A 6 -10.77 -1.45 -7.22
CA ALA A 6 -11.81 -0.45 -6.96
C ALA A 6 -12.89 -0.97 -6.00
N ASP A 7 -13.30 -2.22 -6.15
CA ASP A 7 -14.26 -2.87 -5.26
C ASP A 7 -13.72 -2.97 -3.83
N ARG A 8 -12.48 -3.40 -3.66
CA ARG A 8 -11.83 -3.49 -2.35
C ARG A 8 -11.63 -2.11 -1.70
N ALA A 9 -11.20 -1.12 -2.50
CA ALA A 9 -11.03 0.24 -2.02
C ALA A 9 -12.37 0.85 -1.57
N ARG A 10 -13.43 0.68 -2.35
CA ARG A 10 -14.79 1.14 -2.00
C ARG A 10 -15.25 0.54 -0.66
N TRP A 11 -15.08 -0.75 -0.49
CA TRP A 11 -15.47 -1.43 0.75
C TRP A 11 -14.66 -0.92 1.95
N ALA A 12 -13.35 -0.75 1.78
CA ALA A 12 -12.47 -0.22 2.82
C ALA A 12 -12.80 1.22 3.18
N MET A 13 -13.03 2.08 2.18
CA MET A 13 -13.44 3.47 2.39
C MET A 13 -14.79 3.57 3.12
N GLY A 14 -15.76 2.72 2.76
CA GLY A 14 -17.05 2.67 3.46
C GLY A 14 -16.88 2.37 4.95
N ARG A 15 -16.17 1.31 5.28
CA ARG A 15 -15.90 0.96 6.69
C ARG A 15 -15.12 2.02 7.45
N PHE A 16 -14.17 2.66 6.79
CA PHE A 16 -13.40 3.74 7.40
C PHE A 16 -14.28 4.97 7.65
N ALA A 17 -15.10 5.33 6.66
CA ALA A 17 -16.00 6.48 6.77
C ALA A 17 -17.05 6.31 7.88
N ASP A 18 -17.56 5.09 8.07
CA ASP A 18 -18.51 4.77 9.14
C ASP A 18 -17.90 5.00 10.54
N ALA A 19 -16.61 4.76 10.69
CA ALA A 19 -15.92 4.90 11.99
C ALA A 19 -15.29 6.29 12.22
N HIS A 20 -14.82 6.94 11.16
CA HIS A 20 -13.95 8.11 11.26
C HIS A 20 -14.37 9.29 10.36
N GLY A 21 -15.35 9.10 9.48
CA GLY A 21 -15.69 10.03 8.41
C GLY A 21 -14.73 9.95 7.22
N PRO A 22 -15.11 10.51 6.06
CA PRO A 22 -14.26 10.52 4.88
C PRO A 22 -13.05 11.42 5.06
N THR A 23 -11.91 11.02 4.50
CA THR A 23 -10.63 11.74 4.57
C THR A 23 -9.86 11.61 3.25
N THR A 24 -8.63 11.14 3.28
CA THR A 24 -7.78 10.98 2.11
C THR A 24 -7.48 9.51 1.83
N LEU A 25 -7.74 9.08 0.59
CA LEU A 25 -7.23 7.82 0.06
C LEU A 25 -5.84 8.06 -0.52
N VAL A 26 -4.85 7.36 -0.01
CA VAL A 26 -3.48 7.41 -0.54
C VAL A 26 -3.21 6.19 -1.41
N ILE A 27 -2.74 6.41 -2.63
CA ILE A 27 -2.30 5.35 -3.55
C ILE A 27 -0.80 5.51 -3.78
N ALA A 28 -0.04 4.46 -3.53
CA ALA A 28 1.42 4.46 -3.69
C ALA A 28 1.91 3.14 -4.31
N GLY A 29 3.21 3.10 -4.64
CA GLY A 29 3.85 1.93 -5.25
C GLY A 29 3.62 1.85 -6.76
N GLY A 30 4.19 0.83 -7.40
CA GLY A 30 4.20 0.68 -8.86
C GLY A 30 2.80 0.64 -9.51
N VAL A 31 1.78 0.23 -8.77
CA VAL A 31 0.38 0.19 -9.24
C VAL A 31 -0.18 1.60 -9.45
N ALA A 32 0.29 2.59 -8.69
CA ALA A 32 -0.14 4.00 -8.82
C ALA A 32 0.25 4.62 -10.18
N ALA A 33 1.26 4.09 -10.84
CA ALA A 33 1.67 4.52 -12.18
C ALA A 33 0.71 4.06 -13.30
N ASN A 34 -0.19 3.11 -13.02
CA ASN A 34 -1.15 2.63 -14.00
C ASN A 34 -2.35 3.57 -14.10
N LYS A 35 -2.45 4.29 -15.22
CA LYS A 35 -3.52 5.29 -15.45
C LYS A 35 -4.92 4.72 -15.31
N ALA A 36 -5.19 3.51 -15.81
CA ALA A 36 -6.52 2.91 -15.74
C ALA A 36 -6.94 2.62 -14.30
N ILE A 37 -6.00 2.13 -13.48
CA ILE A 37 -6.22 1.89 -12.05
C ILE A 37 -6.41 3.22 -11.32
N PHE A 38 -5.55 4.20 -11.59
CA PHE A 38 -5.63 5.53 -11.01
C PHE A 38 -7.01 6.16 -11.25
N THR A 39 -7.43 6.29 -12.52
CA THR A 39 -8.72 6.90 -12.88
C THR A 39 -9.90 6.17 -12.24
N ARG A 40 -9.81 4.85 -12.15
CA ARG A 40 -10.87 4.06 -11.55
C ARG A 40 -10.97 4.29 -10.05
N LEU A 41 -9.84 4.33 -9.33
CA LEU A 41 -9.79 4.61 -7.90
C LEU A 41 -10.15 6.06 -7.57
N GLU A 42 -9.74 7.01 -8.41
CA GLU A 42 -10.13 8.42 -8.29
C GLU A 42 -11.65 8.59 -8.36
N THR A 43 -12.28 7.90 -9.30
CA THR A 43 -13.74 7.91 -9.44
C THR A 43 -14.43 7.36 -8.18
N GLU A 44 -13.95 6.25 -7.63
CA GLU A 44 -14.55 5.66 -6.43
C GLU A 44 -14.27 6.49 -5.17
N ALA A 45 -13.09 7.07 -5.05
CA ALA A 45 -12.76 7.99 -3.95
C ALA A 45 -13.69 9.21 -3.95
N GLY A 46 -13.88 9.84 -5.11
CA GLY A 46 -14.78 10.98 -5.25
C GLY A 46 -16.23 10.66 -4.89
N LYS A 47 -16.74 9.49 -5.31
CA LYS A 47 -18.09 9.02 -4.92
C LYS A 47 -18.24 8.80 -3.42
N ALA A 48 -17.18 8.37 -2.76
CA ALA A 48 -17.16 8.12 -1.32
C ALA A 48 -16.82 9.36 -0.48
N GLY A 49 -16.61 10.53 -1.10
CA GLY A 49 -16.24 11.77 -0.43
C GLY A 49 -14.78 11.84 0.03
N PHE A 50 -13.91 10.95 -0.47
CA PHE A 50 -12.49 10.94 -0.14
C PHE A 50 -11.69 11.79 -1.14
N ALA A 51 -10.71 12.54 -0.63
CA ALA A 51 -9.68 13.13 -1.48
C ALA A 51 -8.70 12.02 -1.92
N LEU A 52 -8.18 12.11 -3.14
CA LEU A 52 -7.14 11.20 -3.62
C LEU A 52 -5.78 11.87 -3.54
N SER A 53 -4.80 11.19 -2.98
CA SER A 53 -3.41 11.62 -2.93
C SER A 53 -2.50 10.55 -3.49
N VAL A 54 -1.60 10.96 -4.40
CA VAL A 54 -0.62 10.06 -5.02
C VAL A 54 0.75 10.72 -4.96
N PRO A 55 1.77 10.04 -4.45
CA PRO A 55 3.14 10.56 -4.47
C PRO A 55 3.63 10.78 -5.92
N PRO A 56 4.64 11.62 -6.12
CA PRO A 56 5.34 11.72 -7.39
C PRO A 56 5.76 10.36 -7.93
N ALA A 57 5.67 10.16 -9.24
CA ALA A 57 5.89 8.85 -9.86
C ALA A 57 7.26 8.22 -9.51
N TRP A 58 8.30 9.03 -9.32
CA TRP A 58 9.63 8.56 -8.94
C TRP A 58 9.71 8.02 -7.50
N LEU A 59 8.76 8.38 -6.62
CA LEU A 59 8.61 7.80 -5.27
C LEU A 59 7.70 6.56 -5.27
N CYS A 60 7.01 6.26 -6.35
CA CYS A 60 6.14 5.10 -6.46
C CYS A 60 6.88 3.82 -6.85
N THR A 61 8.18 3.90 -7.12
CA THR A 61 9.06 2.76 -7.42
C THR A 61 10.16 2.67 -6.37
N ASP A 62 10.87 1.55 -6.34
CA ASP A 62 12.02 1.39 -5.45
C ASP A 62 13.03 2.51 -5.68
N ASN A 63 13.41 3.18 -4.61
CA ASN A 63 14.35 4.30 -4.67
C ASN A 63 15.13 4.44 -3.36
N ALA A 64 16.33 5.01 -3.48
CA ALA A 64 17.23 5.18 -2.34
C ALA A 64 16.69 6.15 -1.28
N ALA A 65 15.83 7.10 -1.65
CA ALA A 65 15.25 8.05 -0.70
C ALA A 65 14.35 7.36 0.34
N MET A 66 13.62 6.31 -0.06
CA MET A 66 12.80 5.51 0.87
C MET A 66 13.67 4.83 1.93
N ILE A 67 14.79 4.26 1.51
CA ILE A 67 15.73 3.57 2.41
C ILE A 67 16.42 4.56 3.34
N ALA A 68 16.87 5.70 2.79
CA ALA A 68 17.48 6.76 3.60
C ALA A 68 16.50 7.32 4.64
N TRP A 69 15.24 7.51 4.27
CA TRP A 69 14.21 7.96 5.20
C TRP A 69 13.96 6.92 6.30
N ALA A 70 13.79 5.66 5.94
CA ALA A 70 13.62 4.56 6.90
C ALA A 70 14.81 4.48 7.89
N ALA A 71 16.05 4.69 7.40
CA ALA A 71 17.22 4.73 8.25
C ALA A 71 17.21 5.91 9.23
N LEU A 72 16.76 7.09 8.80
CA LEU A 72 16.61 8.26 9.67
C LEU A 72 15.58 8.03 10.78
N GLU A 73 14.43 7.44 10.44
CA GLU A 73 13.38 7.12 11.41
C GLU A 73 13.84 6.05 12.43
N ARG A 74 14.73 5.15 12.01
CA ARG A 74 15.26 4.06 12.84
C ARG A 74 16.65 4.29 13.40
N LYS A 75 17.23 5.48 13.31
CA LYS A 75 18.61 5.78 13.72
C LYS A 75 18.98 5.30 15.12
N ASN A 76 18.03 5.20 16.03
CA ASN A 76 18.23 4.75 17.41
C ASN A 76 17.96 3.24 17.60
N ARG A 77 17.74 2.51 16.52
CA ARG A 77 17.45 1.06 16.52
C ARG A 77 18.21 0.41 15.36
N PRO A 78 19.55 0.43 15.38
CA PRO A 78 20.32 -0.23 14.35
C PRO A 78 20.07 -1.74 14.41
N ASP A 79 19.99 -2.36 13.25
CA ASP A 79 20.04 -3.81 13.14
C ASP A 79 21.51 -4.25 13.07
N ASP A 80 21.80 -5.50 13.40
CA ASP A 80 23.13 -6.07 13.23
C ASP A 80 23.49 -6.15 11.74
N LEU A 81 24.77 -6.02 11.41
CA LEU A 81 25.23 -6.01 10.03
C LEU A 81 25.08 -7.36 9.31
N ASP A 82 24.89 -8.43 10.06
CA ASP A 82 24.71 -9.81 9.59
C ASP A 82 23.25 -10.24 9.51
N PHE A 83 22.30 -9.30 9.68
CA PHE A 83 20.90 -9.65 9.58
C PHE A 83 20.58 -10.24 8.20
N ALA A 84 19.85 -11.37 8.17
CA ALA A 84 19.51 -12.05 6.93
C ALA A 84 18.30 -11.39 6.25
N PRO A 85 18.37 -11.10 4.94
CA PRO A 85 17.22 -10.58 4.20
C PRO A 85 16.08 -11.61 4.18
N ARG A 86 14.85 -11.12 4.31
CA ARG A 86 13.63 -11.95 4.32
C ARG A 86 12.77 -11.64 3.10
N PRO A 87 12.96 -12.33 1.98
CA PRO A 87 12.24 -12.05 0.72
C PRO A 87 10.73 -12.30 0.83
N ARG A 88 10.30 -13.10 1.82
CA ARG A 88 8.89 -13.34 2.13
C ARG A 88 8.65 -13.05 3.61
N TRP A 89 8.53 -11.79 3.92
CA TRP A 89 8.22 -11.36 5.28
C TRP A 89 6.70 -11.38 5.49
N PRO A 90 6.15 -12.21 6.38
CA PRO A 90 4.72 -12.17 6.67
C PRO A 90 4.39 -10.85 7.37
N LEU A 91 3.30 -10.20 6.94
CA LEU A 91 2.79 -8.99 7.58
C LEU A 91 2.31 -9.28 9.02
N ASP A 92 1.76 -10.45 9.21
CA ASP A 92 1.33 -10.97 10.50
C ASP A 92 1.86 -12.40 10.62
N PRO A 93 2.89 -12.63 11.48
CA PRO A 93 3.47 -13.96 11.67
C PRO A 93 2.52 -14.96 12.32
N ASP A 94 1.48 -14.47 13.02
CA ASP A 94 0.51 -15.29 13.72
C ASP A 94 -0.75 -15.56 12.89
N ALA A 95 -0.86 -14.94 11.72
CA ALA A 95 -1.98 -15.16 10.82
C ALA A 95 -1.99 -16.60 10.29
N ALA A 96 -3.20 -17.18 10.19
CA ALA A 96 -3.36 -18.46 9.52
C ALA A 96 -2.84 -18.39 8.08
N PRO A 97 -2.16 -19.42 7.57
CA PRO A 97 -1.69 -19.44 6.20
C PRO A 97 -2.86 -19.26 5.22
N PRO A 98 -2.68 -18.49 4.14
CA PRO A 98 -3.75 -18.26 3.18
C PRO A 98 -4.24 -19.59 2.60
N PRO A 99 -5.54 -19.72 2.33
CA PRO A 99 -6.10 -20.93 1.71
C PRO A 99 -5.50 -21.13 0.31
N GLY A 100 -4.90 -22.29 0.12
CA GLY A 100 -4.22 -22.65 -1.14
C GLY A 100 -2.72 -22.36 -1.10
N ARG A 101 -1.96 -23.25 -1.71
CA ARG A 101 -0.54 -23.01 -1.95
C ARG A 101 -0.42 -21.92 -3.01
N GLY A 102 0.14 -20.79 -2.63
CA GLY A 102 0.48 -19.74 -3.57
C GLY A 102 1.27 -20.29 -4.75
N VAL A 103 1.10 -19.68 -5.92
CA VAL A 103 1.86 -20.02 -7.12
C VAL A 103 3.35 -20.07 -6.75
N ARG A 104 3.95 -21.22 -6.94
CA ARG A 104 5.41 -21.36 -6.83
C ARG A 104 6.00 -20.59 -8.01
N ALA A 105 6.64 -19.45 -7.71
CA ALA A 105 7.55 -18.82 -8.66
C ALA A 105 8.84 -19.60 -8.70
#